data_11f408c3f996e79cf40062cd9042acc4
#
_entry.id   11f408c3f996e79cf40062cd9042acc4
#
_cell.length_a   1.000
_cell.length_b   1.000
_cell.length_c   1.000
_cell.angle_alpha   90.00
_cell.angle_beta   90.00
_cell.angle_gamma   90.00
#
_symmetry.space_group_name_H-M   'P 1'
#
loop_
_entity.id
_entity.type
_entity.pdbx_description
1 polymer ?
#
loop_
_entity_poly.entity_id
_entity_poly.type
_entity_poly.pdbx_seq_one_letter_code
_entity_poly.pdbx_strand_id
1 'polypeptide(L)'
;EMTYLNRLVRFKNPLPSPITKHYDWPGLYKPFDHQQITSEFLSLHPKAFCFNEAGTGKTSSVLWSADYLMNLGLIKKVLVICPLSIMHSAWQNDIFNTCMHRTSAICHGSATKRKTIIEGDFDFTIINYDGVGIIKKEIKEANFDLIVIDEANAYKSTSTSRWKIINKILTDSCS
;
A
#
# COMPACT_ATOMS: atom_id res chain seq x y z
N GLU A 1 -18.19 -0.62 0.62
CA GLU A 1 -19.64 -0.57 0.34
C GLU A 1 -19.98 -1.17 -1.02
N MET A 2 -19.34 -0.74 -2.12
CA MET A 2 -19.55 -1.30 -3.48
C MET A 2 -19.26 -2.81 -3.55
N THR A 3 -18.21 -3.29 -2.89
CA THR A 3 -17.92 -4.74 -2.83
C THR A 3 -19.03 -5.51 -2.14
N TYR A 4 -19.60 -4.92 -1.07
CA TYR A 4 -20.73 -5.52 -0.36
C TYR A 4 -21.98 -5.56 -1.22
N LEU A 5 -22.31 -4.47 -1.92
CA LEU A 5 -23.44 -4.41 -2.85
C LEU A 5 -23.30 -5.41 -3.99
N ASN A 6 -22.12 -5.54 -4.59
CA ASN A 6 -21.84 -6.52 -5.63
C ASN A 6 -22.04 -7.98 -5.14
N ARG A 7 -21.74 -8.27 -3.87
CA ARG A 7 -21.99 -9.59 -3.26
C ARG A 7 -23.48 -9.85 -3.02
N LEU A 8 -24.20 -8.84 -2.53
CA LEU A 8 -25.63 -8.99 -2.21
C LEU A 8 -26.50 -9.14 -3.45
N VAL A 9 -26.25 -8.35 -4.48
CA VAL A 9 -27.16 -8.24 -5.63
C VAL A 9 -26.75 -9.17 -6.77
N ARG A 10 -25.55 -9.78 -6.73
CA ARG A 10 -25.03 -10.68 -7.77
C ARG A 10 -25.23 -10.11 -9.18
N PHE A 11 -24.81 -8.87 -9.39
CA PHE A 11 -24.88 -8.27 -10.72
C PHE A 11 -24.14 -9.12 -11.74
N LYS A 12 -24.71 -9.26 -12.93
CA LYS A 12 -24.06 -9.91 -14.07
C LYS A 12 -22.75 -9.22 -14.43
N ASN A 13 -22.73 -7.88 -14.31
CA ASN A 13 -21.53 -7.05 -14.36
C ASN A 13 -21.38 -6.35 -13.01
N PRO A 14 -20.25 -6.51 -12.29
CA PRO A 14 -20.03 -5.84 -11.02
C PRO A 14 -20.07 -4.32 -11.21
N LEU A 15 -20.57 -3.61 -10.19
CA LEU A 15 -20.56 -2.15 -10.20
C LEU A 15 -19.12 -1.64 -10.19
N PRO A 16 -18.74 -0.73 -11.08
CA PRO A 16 -17.39 -0.16 -11.11
C PRO A 16 -17.11 0.68 -9.86
N SER A 17 -15.84 0.80 -9.51
CA SER A 17 -15.44 1.74 -8.45
C SER A 17 -15.65 3.17 -8.92
N PRO A 18 -16.13 4.07 -8.03
CA PRO A 18 -16.22 5.49 -8.34
C PRO A 18 -14.88 6.16 -8.68
N ILE A 19 -13.74 5.56 -8.35
CA ILE A 19 -12.40 6.08 -8.63
C ILE A 19 -12.23 6.48 -10.11
N THR A 20 -12.77 5.68 -11.03
CA THR A 20 -12.62 5.95 -12.48
C THR A 20 -13.35 7.20 -12.95
N LYS A 21 -14.38 7.65 -12.21
CA LYS A 21 -15.23 8.80 -12.58
C LYS A 21 -15.02 10.03 -11.71
N HIS A 22 -14.61 9.85 -10.47
CA HIS A 22 -14.62 10.92 -9.46
C HIS A 22 -13.24 11.19 -8.84
N TYR A 23 -12.20 10.59 -9.38
CA TYR A 23 -10.83 10.82 -8.90
C TYR A 23 -10.01 11.53 -9.97
N ASP A 24 -9.35 12.61 -9.60
CA ASP A 24 -8.66 13.50 -10.54
C ASP A 24 -7.33 12.96 -11.06
N TRP A 25 -6.86 11.82 -10.55
CA TRP A 25 -5.59 11.21 -10.91
C TRP A 25 -4.43 12.22 -10.81
N PRO A 26 -4.08 12.65 -9.58
CA PRO A 26 -3.02 13.63 -9.37
C PRO A 26 -1.66 13.10 -9.79
N GLY A 27 -0.71 14.04 -9.94
CA GLY A 27 0.66 13.73 -10.27
C GLY A 27 1.10 14.21 -11.63
N LEU A 28 2.36 13.92 -11.97
CA LEU A 28 2.98 14.36 -13.22
C LEU A 28 2.46 13.62 -14.45
N TYR A 29 2.01 12.38 -14.26
CA TYR A 29 1.57 11.51 -15.33
C TYR A 29 0.11 11.10 -15.15
N LYS A 30 -0.61 10.97 -16.24
CA LYS A 30 -1.97 10.40 -16.21
C LYS A 30 -1.87 8.87 -16.31
N PRO A 31 -2.78 8.13 -15.64
CA PRO A 31 -2.75 6.67 -15.69
C PRO A 31 -3.12 6.14 -17.07
N PHE A 32 -2.47 5.07 -17.48
CA PHE A 32 -2.92 4.23 -18.59
C PHE A 32 -4.18 3.45 -18.18
N ASP A 33 -4.97 2.98 -19.14
CA ASP A 33 -6.21 2.24 -18.89
C ASP A 33 -6.02 1.04 -17.94
N HIS A 34 -4.95 0.26 -18.15
CA HIS A 34 -4.66 -0.88 -17.29
C HIS A 34 -4.31 -0.48 -15.84
N GLN A 35 -3.74 0.72 -15.63
CA GLN A 35 -3.46 1.26 -14.30
C GLN A 35 -4.75 1.74 -13.62
N GLN A 36 -5.67 2.34 -14.37
CA GLN A 36 -7.00 2.72 -13.86
C GLN A 36 -7.78 1.47 -13.42
N ILE A 37 -7.80 0.42 -14.25
CA ILE A 37 -8.44 -0.87 -13.93
C ILE A 37 -7.81 -1.49 -12.68
N THR A 38 -6.48 -1.45 -12.56
CA THR A 38 -5.78 -1.96 -11.38
C THR A 38 -6.13 -1.15 -10.12
N SER A 39 -6.16 0.17 -10.21
CA SER A 39 -6.52 1.04 -9.09
C SER A 39 -7.98 0.86 -8.68
N GLU A 40 -8.88 0.68 -9.66
CA GLU A 40 -10.28 0.34 -9.41
C GLU A 40 -10.39 -0.96 -8.62
N PHE A 41 -9.73 -2.02 -9.09
CA PHE A 41 -9.73 -3.31 -8.41
C PHE A 41 -9.22 -3.19 -6.97
N LEU A 42 -8.08 -2.53 -6.75
CA LEU A 42 -7.48 -2.35 -5.44
C LEU A 42 -8.37 -1.53 -4.48
N SER A 43 -9.06 -0.52 -4.99
CA SER A 43 -9.96 0.31 -4.18
C SER A 43 -11.20 -0.44 -3.68
N LEU A 44 -11.57 -1.53 -4.33
CA LEU A 44 -12.74 -2.34 -3.98
C LEU A 44 -12.41 -3.56 -3.09
N HIS A 45 -11.14 -3.95 -3.03
CA HIS A 45 -10.74 -5.20 -2.39
C HIS A 45 -9.79 -4.92 -1.22
N PRO A 46 -10.24 -5.10 0.04
CA PRO A 46 -9.40 -4.86 1.23
C PRO A 46 -8.20 -5.81 1.32
N LYS A 47 -8.25 -6.94 0.64
CA LYS A 47 -7.14 -7.91 0.52
C LYS A 47 -7.01 -8.30 -0.95
N ALA A 48 -5.89 -7.96 -1.57
CA ALA A 48 -5.67 -8.18 -2.99
C ALA A 48 -4.21 -8.52 -3.31
N PHE A 49 -4.03 -9.28 -4.38
CA PHE A 49 -2.74 -9.52 -5.01
C PHE A 49 -2.72 -8.86 -6.40
N CYS A 50 -1.67 -8.12 -6.71
CA CYS A 50 -1.46 -7.51 -8.01
C CYS A 50 -0.34 -8.24 -8.75
N PHE A 51 -0.70 -9.05 -9.74
CA PHE A 51 0.21 -9.88 -10.55
C PHE A 51 0.53 -9.28 -11.92
N ASN A 52 0.40 -7.99 -12.07
CA ASN A 52 0.77 -7.32 -13.32
C ASN A 52 2.26 -7.53 -13.64
N GLU A 53 2.63 -7.49 -14.92
CA GLU A 53 4.01 -7.64 -15.37
C GLU A 53 4.93 -6.54 -14.82
N ALA A 54 6.24 -6.81 -14.80
CA ALA A 54 7.22 -5.81 -14.40
C ALA A 54 7.16 -4.59 -15.34
N GLY A 55 7.36 -3.38 -14.82
CA GLY A 55 7.35 -2.16 -15.61
C GLY A 55 5.96 -1.60 -15.99
N THR A 56 4.86 -2.22 -15.58
CA THR A 56 3.50 -1.76 -15.89
C THR A 56 3.01 -0.62 -14.98
N GLY A 57 3.85 -0.07 -14.11
CA GLY A 57 3.48 1.01 -13.19
C GLY A 57 2.55 0.56 -12.06
N LYS A 58 2.75 -0.65 -11.52
CA LYS A 58 2.01 -1.16 -10.36
C LYS A 58 2.06 -0.21 -9.17
N THR A 59 3.23 0.34 -8.90
CA THR A 59 3.45 1.30 -7.80
C THR A 59 2.49 2.46 -7.89
N SER A 60 2.41 3.12 -9.06
CA SER A 60 1.49 4.24 -9.28
C SER A 60 0.03 3.83 -9.11
N SER A 61 -0.36 2.63 -9.58
CA SER A 61 -1.74 2.13 -9.41
C SER A 61 -2.09 1.92 -7.94
N VAL A 62 -1.16 1.41 -7.13
CA VAL A 62 -1.33 1.26 -5.68
C VAL A 62 -1.43 2.63 -5.01
N LEU A 63 -0.57 3.57 -5.40
CA LEU A 63 -0.54 4.93 -4.84
C LEU A 63 -1.83 5.68 -5.12
N TRP A 64 -2.35 5.67 -6.36
CA TRP A 64 -3.64 6.28 -6.69
C TRP A 64 -4.80 5.65 -5.94
N SER A 65 -4.81 4.31 -5.80
CA SER A 65 -5.83 3.64 -5.00
C SER A 65 -5.79 4.07 -3.54
N ALA A 66 -4.60 4.13 -2.94
CA ALA A 66 -4.42 4.55 -1.55
C ALA A 66 -4.81 6.02 -1.36
N ASP A 67 -4.35 6.92 -2.24
CA ASP A 67 -4.71 8.35 -2.20
C ASP A 67 -6.21 8.57 -2.34
N TYR A 68 -6.86 7.85 -3.24
CA TYR A 68 -8.32 7.87 -3.37
C TYR A 68 -9.02 7.47 -2.07
N LEU A 69 -8.59 6.38 -1.42
CA LEU A 69 -9.16 5.93 -0.15
C LEU A 69 -8.88 6.93 0.99
N MET A 70 -7.72 7.60 0.97
CA MET A 70 -7.39 8.70 1.90
C MET A 70 -8.30 9.90 1.68
N ASN A 71 -8.57 10.29 0.43
CA ASN A 71 -9.47 11.40 0.10
C ASN A 71 -10.91 11.14 0.57
N LEU A 72 -11.31 9.88 0.61
CA LEU A 72 -12.59 9.45 1.18
C LEU A 72 -12.59 9.35 2.71
N GLY A 73 -11.44 9.54 3.37
CA GLY A 73 -11.28 9.38 4.81
C GLY A 73 -11.38 7.94 5.31
N LEU A 74 -11.26 6.95 4.42
CA LEU A 74 -11.34 5.52 4.75
C LEU A 74 -10.04 4.98 5.32
N ILE A 75 -8.91 5.54 4.93
CA ILE A 75 -7.57 5.24 5.46
C ILE A 75 -6.80 6.53 5.71
N LYS A 76 -5.79 6.48 6.58
CA LYS A 76 -4.93 7.63 6.92
C LYS A 76 -3.45 7.29 6.74
N LYS A 77 -3.02 6.11 7.17
CA LYS A 77 -1.61 5.70 7.21
C LYS A 77 -1.37 4.43 6.41
N VAL A 78 -0.40 4.48 5.51
CA VAL A 78 0.02 3.36 4.67
C VAL A 78 1.44 2.94 5.03
N LEU A 79 1.64 1.65 5.31
CA LEU A 79 2.95 1.04 5.45
C LEU A 79 3.33 0.33 4.15
N VAL A 80 4.44 0.74 3.53
CA VAL A 80 5.00 0.08 2.35
C VAL A 80 6.21 -0.74 2.77
N ILE A 81 6.17 -2.04 2.52
CA ILE A 81 7.26 -2.99 2.79
C ILE A 81 7.84 -3.42 1.46
N CYS A 82 9.11 -3.09 1.21
CA CYS A 82 9.78 -3.34 -0.07
C CYS A 82 11.26 -3.68 0.11
N PRO A 83 11.96 -4.12 -0.94
CA PRO A 83 13.41 -4.26 -0.93
C PRO A 83 14.12 -2.93 -0.62
N LEU A 84 15.24 -3.00 0.10
CA LEU A 84 16.03 -1.83 0.47
C LEU A 84 16.44 -0.98 -0.74
N SER A 85 16.79 -1.64 -1.85
CA SER A 85 17.28 -0.99 -3.07
C SER A 85 16.28 -0.06 -3.74
N ILE A 86 14.97 -0.30 -3.55
CA ILE A 86 13.91 0.44 -4.24
C ILE A 86 13.15 1.44 -3.34
N MET A 87 13.51 1.53 -2.07
CA MET A 87 12.82 2.43 -1.12
C MET A 87 12.85 3.90 -1.59
N HIS A 88 14.02 4.39 -2.04
CA HIS A 88 14.20 5.76 -2.53
C HIS A 88 13.90 5.88 -4.02
N SER A 89 14.50 5.00 -4.83
CA SER A 89 14.52 5.12 -6.28
C SER A 89 13.16 4.84 -6.93
N ALA A 90 12.35 3.98 -6.33
CA ALA A 90 11.01 3.69 -6.82
C ALA A 90 9.96 4.31 -5.88
N TRP A 91 9.76 3.76 -4.69
CA TRP A 91 8.62 4.13 -3.85
C TRP A 91 8.58 5.61 -3.47
N GLN A 92 9.64 6.18 -2.91
CA GLN A 92 9.63 7.59 -2.52
C GLN A 92 9.50 8.51 -3.74
N ASN A 93 10.22 8.20 -4.82
CA ASN A 93 10.15 8.97 -6.06
C ASN A 93 8.75 8.84 -6.71
N ASP A 94 8.17 7.66 -6.73
CA ASP A 94 6.83 7.45 -7.30
C ASP A 94 5.74 8.12 -6.47
N ILE A 95 5.86 8.16 -5.14
CA ILE A 95 4.94 8.95 -4.28
C ILE A 95 5.02 10.42 -4.67
N PHE A 96 6.22 10.98 -4.81
CA PHE A 96 6.40 12.36 -5.22
C PHE A 96 5.81 12.63 -6.61
N ASN A 97 6.01 11.73 -7.57
CA ASN A 97 5.53 11.91 -8.93
C ASN A 97 4.01 11.67 -9.08
N THR A 98 3.43 10.80 -8.25
CA THR A 98 2.02 10.36 -8.36
C THR A 98 1.11 11.12 -7.42
N CYS A 99 1.55 11.35 -6.17
CA CYS A 99 0.76 11.94 -5.09
C CYS A 99 1.59 12.99 -4.34
N MET A 100 2.09 14.02 -5.04
CA MET A 100 3.01 15.04 -4.48
C MET A 100 2.45 15.82 -3.29
N HIS A 101 1.15 15.80 -3.08
CA HIS A 101 0.47 16.41 -1.94
C HIS A 101 0.51 15.54 -0.67
N ARG A 102 0.99 14.29 -0.78
CA ARG A 102 1.11 13.35 0.34
C ARG A 102 2.51 13.36 0.94
N THR A 103 2.56 13.17 2.24
CA THR A 103 3.82 13.07 2.99
C THR A 103 4.35 11.65 2.97
N SER A 104 5.67 11.50 2.85
CA SER A 104 6.31 10.18 2.91
C SER A 104 7.60 10.19 3.71
N ALA A 105 7.90 9.09 4.39
CA ALA A 105 9.14 8.91 5.13
C ALA A 105 9.76 7.53 4.90
N ILE A 106 11.09 7.49 4.80
CA ILE A 106 11.86 6.25 4.70
C ILE A 106 12.30 5.80 6.08
N CYS A 107 11.72 4.71 6.54
CA CYS A 107 12.02 4.09 7.83
C CYS A 107 13.28 3.22 7.74
N HIS A 108 14.45 3.88 7.78
CA HIS A 108 15.77 3.24 7.70
C HIS A 108 16.76 3.83 8.71
N GLY A 109 17.78 3.03 9.10
CA GLY A 109 18.83 3.43 10.05
C GLY A 109 18.73 2.68 11.38
N SER A 110 19.14 3.33 12.48
CA SER A 110 19.09 2.75 13.83
C SER A 110 17.65 2.47 14.30
N ALA A 111 17.49 1.58 15.28
CA ALA A 111 16.19 1.27 15.85
C ALA A 111 15.46 2.53 16.38
N THR A 112 16.19 3.42 17.05
CA THR A 112 15.66 4.69 17.56
C THR A 112 15.13 5.57 16.42
N LYS A 113 15.92 5.76 15.35
CA LYS A 113 15.49 6.54 14.19
C LYS A 113 14.27 5.94 13.52
N ARG A 114 14.22 4.62 13.36
CA ARG A 114 13.07 3.91 12.79
C ARG A 114 11.81 4.10 13.64
N LYS A 115 11.94 4.01 14.96
CA LYS A 115 10.85 4.25 15.90
C LYS A 115 10.28 5.66 15.74
N THR A 116 11.11 6.68 15.76
CA THR A 116 10.68 8.08 15.55
C THR A 116 9.92 8.26 14.23
N ILE A 117 10.36 7.59 13.15
CA ILE A 117 9.67 7.68 11.85
C ILE A 117 8.32 6.98 11.88
N ILE A 118 8.22 5.79 12.49
CA ILE A 118 6.95 5.04 12.60
C ILE A 118 5.92 5.78 13.45
N GLU A 119 6.36 6.45 14.51
CA GLU A 119 5.52 7.28 15.38
C GLU A 119 5.14 8.62 14.73
N GLY A 120 5.78 8.97 13.62
CA GLY A 120 5.51 10.20 12.88
C GLY A 120 4.14 10.20 12.18
N ASP A 121 3.71 11.39 11.79
CA ASP A 121 2.44 11.58 11.07
C ASP A 121 2.69 11.71 9.56
N PHE A 122 3.04 10.58 8.93
CA PHE A 122 3.24 10.47 7.50
C PHE A 122 2.12 9.66 6.85
N ASP A 123 1.66 10.10 5.68
CA ASP A 123 0.69 9.35 4.88
C ASP A 123 1.27 8.00 4.44
N PHE A 124 2.54 8.00 4.00
CA PHE A 124 3.25 6.80 3.56
C PHE A 124 4.53 6.60 4.36
N THR A 125 4.67 5.46 4.99
CA THR A 125 5.92 5.04 5.64
C THR A 125 6.52 3.85 4.88
N ILE A 126 7.75 3.98 4.39
CA ILE A 126 8.42 2.98 3.57
C ILE A 126 9.49 2.28 4.41
N ILE A 127 9.43 0.97 4.50
CA ILE A 127 10.36 0.16 5.30
C ILE A 127 10.87 -1.05 4.51
N ASN A 128 12.12 -1.44 4.74
CA ASN A 128 12.65 -2.67 4.16
C ASN A 128 12.28 -3.90 5.00
N TYR A 129 12.28 -5.07 4.37
CA TYR A 129 11.86 -6.34 5.00
C TYR A 129 12.55 -6.64 6.34
N ASP A 130 13.87 -6.43 6.42
CA ASP A 130 14.62 -6.71 7.65
C ASP A 130 14.30 -5.68 8.74
N GLY A 131 13.97 -4.46 8.34
CA GLY A 131 13.54 -3.38 9.24
C GLY A 131 12.26 -3.69 9.99
N VAL A 132 11.33 -4.39 9.36
CA VAL A 132 10.07 -4.82 9.98
C VAL A 132 10.32 -5.67 11.24
N GLY A 133 11.32 -6.54 11.19
CA GLY A 133 11.69 -7.37 12.34
C GLY A 133 12.25 -6.57 13.53
N ILE A 134 12.93 -5.45 13.25
CA ILE A 134 13.60 -4.61 14.26
C ILE A 134 12.57 -3.82 15.10
N ILE A 135 11.51 -3.31 14.49
CA ILE A 135 10.52 -2.42 15.12
C ILE A 135 9.09 -2.96 15.02
N LYS A 136 8.96 -4.27 15.15
CA LYS A 136 7.67 -4.97 15.02
C LYS A 136 6.60 -4.45 16.00
N LYS A 137 7.01 -4.14 17.24
CA LYS A 137 6.10 -3.65 18.28
C LYS A 137 5.56 -2.27 17.89
N GLU A 138 6.43 -1.39 17.47
CA GLU A 138 6.11 -0.02 17.06
C GLU A 138 5.18 -0.01 15.83
N ILE A 139 5.42 -0.90 14.86
CA ILE A 139 4.53 -1.04 13.69
C ILE A 139 3.10 -1.42 14.10
N LYS A 140 2.95 -2.32 15.08
CA LYS A 140 1.63 -2.70 15.60
C LYS A 140 0.93 -1.54 16.32
N GLU A 141 1.70 -0.80 17.13
CA GLU A 141 1.18 0.34 17.90
C GLU A 141 0.82 1.54 17.00
N ALA A 142 1.44 1.65 15.83
CA ALA A 142 1.21 2.76 14.89
C ALA A 142 -0.13 2.66 14.12
N ASN A 143 -0.82 1.51 14.18
CA ASN A 143 -2.14 1.28 13.58
C ASN A 143 -2.23 1.73 12.12
N PHE A 144 -1.40 1.14 11.24
CA PHE A 144 -1.49 1.38 9.81
C PHE A 144 -2.80 0.80 9.24
N ASP A 145 -3.53 1.61 8.47
CA ASP A 145 -4.81 1.22 7.86
C ASP A 145 -4.63 0.36 6.61
N LEU A 146 -3.51 0.55 5.91
CA LEU A 146 -3.15 -0.22 4.71
C LEU A 146 -1.69 -0.67 4.78
N ILE A 147 -1.45 -1.94 4.48
CA ILE A 147 -0.11 -2.51 4.34
C ILE A 147 0.08 -2.97 2.90
N VAL A 148 1.09 -2.42 2.24
CA VAL A 148 1.51 -2.79 0.90
C VAL A 148 2.80 -3.59 0.98
N ILE A 149 2.84 -4.76 0.34
CA ILE A 149 4.02 -5.61 0.28
C ILE A 149 4.44 -5.73 -1.18
N ASP A 150 5.55 -5.11 -1.53
CA ASP A 150 6.11 -5.18 -2.87
C ASP A 150 7.09 -6.36 -2.97
N GLU A 151 7.19 -6.94 -4.16
CA GLU A 151 8.00 -8.15 -4.40
C GLU A 151 7.72 -9.29 -3.40
N ALA A 152 6.45 -9.65 -3.20
CA ALA A 152 6.03 -10.69 -2.27
C ALA A 152 6.72 -12.06 -2.48
N ASN A 153 7.44 -12.21 -3.59
CA ASN A 153 8.34 -13.35 -3.86
C ASN A 153 9.39 -13.56 -2.75
N ALA A 154 9.78 -12.49 -2.03
CA ALA A 154 10.66 -12.60 -0.87
C ALA A 154 10.06 -13.45 0.27
N TYR A 155 8.75 -13.71 0.22
CA TYR A 155 7.98 -14.46 1.21
C TYR A 155 7.47 -15.81 0.70
N LYS A 156 8.00 -16.33 -0.41
CA LYS A 156 7.55 -17.61 -1.03
C LYS A 156 7.60 -18.81 -0.09
N SER A 157 8.44 -18.79 0.95
CA SER A 157 8.50 -19.87 1.93
C SER A 157 7.85 -19.45 3.24
N THR A 158 6.76 -20.12 3.60
CA THR A 158 6.03 -19.93 4.87
C THR A 158 6.88 -20.29 6.10
N SER A 159 8.01 -20.99 5.90
CA SER A 159 8.96 -21.35 6.95
C SER A 159 9.92 -20.20 7.32
N THR A 160 10.05 -19.18 6.49
CA THR A 160 11.00 -18.08 6.74
C THR A 160 10.56 -17.21 7.92
N SER A 161 11.56 -16.73 8.68
CA SER A 161 11.32 -15.78 9.78
C SER A 161 10.59 -14.51 9.31
N ARG A 162 10.88 -14.03 8.10
CA ARG A 162 10.24 -12.87 7.47
C ARG A 162 8.73 -13.09 7.28
N TRP A 163 8.32 -14.25 6.74
CA TRP A 163 6.92 -14.61 6.59
C TRP A 163 6.18 -14.64 7.93
N LYS A 164 6.76 -15.29 8.93
CA LYS A 164 6.16 -15.40 10.27
C LYS A 164 5.92 -14.02 10.92
N ILE A 165 6.87 -13.10 10.74
CA ILE A 165 6.75 -11.73 11.27
C ILE A 165 5.61 -10.98 10.59
N ILE A 166 5.57 -10.96 9.25
CA ILE A 166 4.53 -10.26 8.50
C ILE A 166 3.16 -10.89 8.73
N ASN A 167 3.06 -12.21 8.68
CA ASN A 167 1.80 -12.89 8.92
C ASN A 167 1.22 -12.53 10.30
N LYS A 168 2.08 -12.42 11.31
CA LYS A 168 1.65 -12.00 12.65
C LYS A 168 1.18 -10.54 12.69
N ILE A 169 1.82 -9.63 11.94
CA ILE A 169 1.36 -8.23 11.82
C ILE A 169 -0.01 -8.20 11.12
N LEU A 170 -0.16 -8.90 9.99
CA LEU A 170 -1.39 -8.92 9.21
C LEU A 170 -2.57 -9.57 9.97
N THR A 171 -2.32 -10.63 10.74
CA THR A 171 -3.39 -11.29 11.52
C THR A 171 -3.83 -10.47 12.72
N ASP A 172 -2.90 -9.81 13.38
CA ASP A 172 -3.20 -8.99 14.56
C ASP A 172 -3.85 -7.63 14.19
N SER A 173 -3.70 -7.17 12.95
CA SER A 173 -4.32 -5.93 12.43
C SER A 173 -5.73 -6.15 11.87
N CYS A 174 -6.21 -7.38 11.80
CA CYS A 174 -7.52 -7.75 11.26
C CYS A 174 -8.54 -8.20 12.34
N SER A 175 -8.24 -7.94 13.62
CA SER A 175 -9.10 -8.31 14.76
C SER A 175 -9.95 -7.16 15.22
#